data_964fa6eea4f187bd554483f65aa97556
#
_entry.id   964fa6eea4f187bd554483f65aa97556
#
_cell.length_a   1.000
_cell.length_b   1.000
_cell.length_c   1.000
_cell.angle_alpha   90.00
_cell.angle_beta   90.00
_cell.angle_gamma   90.00
#
_symmetry.space_group_name_H-M   'P 1'
#
loop_
_entity.id
_entity.type
_entity.pdbx_description
1 polymer ?
#
loop_
_entity_poly.entity_id
_entity_poly.type
_entity_poly.pdbx_seq_one_letter_code
_entity_poly.pdbx_strand_id
1 'polypeptide(L)'
;MKKLNYLVAGMAVSFAMVLQGCGNDGVEGSTEAGNDSAGSDNEEYPVKDIEVVVGWGAGGGSDTFARAIANELSDILDTNINVVNNEGASGAIAGDYVRERDADGYTIWAISSNYPINVAQGNTPHGLDAYTPVGRVQDDIVTIQTKGGEFANIEDFLDRAQDEKITVGGTGSLGFDELILTQMELEADADFNFVPYESAGEMHAALLGGHIDAQIEQFSPTIGQVEAGEVDILLAFNDESVPGYEDVPYATEFGWDVIEGQNRGLVVHSDTPEYIVDILAEALEEAKEQPRYKEYEEDSYLHLREGWLPSEEWAKELENVVANYEELLEVLGQ
;
A
#
# COMPACT_ATOMS: atom_id res chain seq x y z
N MET A 1 -29.94 46.77 -6.49
CA MET A 1 -30.49 47.40 -7.70
C MET A 1 -29.73 46.95 -8.91
N LYS A 2 -30.43 46.59 -9.94
CA LYS A 2 -30.13 46.12 -11.29
C LYS A 2 -30.03 44.60 -11.46
N LYS A 3 -31.22 44.06 -11.75
CA LYS A 3 -31.47 42.80 -12.47
C LYS A 3 -31.05 42.98 -13.93
N LEU A 4 -30.48 41.96 -14.52
CA LEU A 4 -30.41 41.85 -15.97
C LEU A 4 -30.85 40.45 -16.39
N ASN A 5 -32.04 40.39 -16.93
CA ASN A 5 -32.63 39.24 -17.65
C ASN A 5 -32.00 39.16 -19.04
N TYR A 6 -31.68 37.96 -19.52
CA TYR A 6 -31.67 37.67 -20.95
C TYR A 6 -32.52 36.45 -21.28
N LEU A 7 -33.36 36.71 -22.24
CA LEU A 7 -34.48 35.93 -22.77
C LEU A 7 -33.97 34.97 -23.88
N VAL A 8 -34.43 33.78 -23.82
CA VAL A 8 -34.89 32.80 -24.84
C VAL A 8 -34.68 33.14 -26.30
N ALA A 9 -34.20 32.20 -27.09
CA ALA A 9 -34.74 31.87 -28.41
C ALA A 9 -34.41 30.41 -28.75
N GLY A 10 -35.47 29.59 -28.85
CA GLY A 10 -35.40 28.22 -29.36
C GLY A 10 -35.37 28.21 -30.89
N MET A 11 -34.81 27.14 -31.43
CA MET A 11 -35.01 26.77 -32.83
C MET A 11 -35.07 25.24 -32.95
N ALA A 12 -36.29 24.75 -33.08
CA ALA A 12 -36.61 23.39 -33.49
C ALA A 12 -36.40 23.26 -35.00
N VAL A 13 -35.63 22.24 -35.40
CA VAL A 13 -35.63 21.78 -36.81
C VAL A 13 -36.02 20.31 -36.82
N SER A 14 -37.24 20.08 -37.23
CA SER A 14 -37.76 18.77 -37.62
C SER A 14 -37.22 18.40 -39.00
N PHE A 15 -36.73 17.18 -39.20
CA PHE A 15 -36.61 16.63 -40.55
C PHE A 15 -37.20 15.23 -40.59
N ALA A 16 -38.14 15.12 -41.53
CA ALA A 16 -39.08 14.03 -41.70
C ALA A 16 -38.53 12.86 -42.51
N MET A 17 -39.13 11.71 -42.27
CA MET A 17 -39.01 10.42 -42.94
C MET A 17 -39.01 10.49 -44.49
N VAL A 18 -38.30 9.54 -45.07
CA VAL A 18 -38.74 8.91 -46.33
C VAL A 18 -38.56 7.38 -46.20
N LEU A 19 -39.69 6.69 -46.21
CA LEU A 19 -39.88 5.26 -46.43
C LEU A 19 -40.08 5.00 -47.93
N GLN A 20 -39.37 4.07 -48.51
CA GLN A 20 -39.78 3.26 -49.67
C GLN A 20 -38.82 2.08 -49.70
N GLY A 21 -39.16 0.82 -49.75
CA GLY A 21 -40.35 0.10 -50.22
C GLY A 21 -39.95 -1.00 -51.20
N CYS A 22 -40.20 -2.28 -50.79
CA CYS A 22 -40.45 -3.45 -51.61
C CYS A 22 -39.36 -4.12 -52.46
N GLY A 23 -39.24 -5.44 -52.26
CA GLY A 23 -38.73 -6.39 -53.25
C GLY A 23 -38.44 -7.78 -52.67
N ASN A 24 -39.44 -8.61 -52.74
CA ASN A 24 -39.50 -10.05 -52.38
C ASN A 24 -38.62 -10.88 -53.33
N ASP A 25 -37.89 -11.90 -52.81
CA ASP A 25 -38.02 -13.28 -53.30
C ASP A 25 -37.12 -14.24 -52.46
N GLY A 26 -37.68 -15.37 -52.05
CA GLY A 26 -37.08 -16.33 -51.17
C GLY A 26 -36.15 -17.34 -51.89
N VAL A 27 -35.25 -17.90 -51.10
CA VAL A 27 -34.70 -19.26 -51.32
C VAL A 27 -34.48 -19.89 -49.94
N GLU A 28 -35.08 -21.05 -49.74
CA GLU A 28 -34.84 -21.99 -48.64
C GLU A 28 -33.39 -22.53 -48.71
N GLY A 29 -32.77 -22.74 -47.56
CA GLY A 29 -31.54 -23.56 -47.55
C GLY A 29 -30.77 -23.56 -46.24
N SER A 30 -31.02 -24.62 -45.44
CA SER A 30 -30.09 -25.28 -44.50
C SER A 30 -29.58 -24.50 -43.27
N THR A 31 -30.16 -24.90 -42.14
CA THR A 31 -29.58 -24.83 -40.80
C THR A 31 -28.21 -25.54 -40.77
N GLU A 32 -27.15 -24.74 -40.64
CA GLU A 32 -25.91 -25.20 -39.98
C GLU A 32 -25.85 -24.57 -38.62
N ALA A 33 -25.83 -25.41 -37.59
CA ALA A 33 -25.52 -25.04 -36.24
C ALA A 33 -24.08 -24.50 -36.22
N GLY A 34 -23.98 -23.19 -36.23
CA GLY A 34 -22.72 -22.52 -35.90
C GLY A 34 -22.39 -22.83 -34.45
N ASN A 35 -21.32 -23.56 -34.26
CA ASN A 35 -20.64 -23.79 -33.02
C ASN A 35 -20.12 -22.38 -32.57
N ASP A 36 -20.82 -21.75 -31.62
CA ASP A 36 -20.25 -20.65 -30.86
C ASP A 36 -19.07 -21.20 -30.06
N SER A 37 -17.93 -21.27 -30.73
CA SER A 37 -16.66 -21.23 -30.04
C SER A 37 -16.58 -19.83 -29.43
N ALA A 38 -16.78 -19.75 -28.13
CA ALA A 38 -16.30 -18.63 -27.35
C ALA A 38 -14.80 -18.51 -27.68
N GLY A 39 -14.47 -17.63 -28.60
CA GLY A 39 -13.11 -17.20 -28.83
C GLY A 39 -12.72 -16.45 -27.56
N SER A 40 -11.70 -16.92 -26.89
CA SER A 40 -10.92 -16.06 -26.02
C SER A 40 -10.29 -15.01 -26.93
N ASP A 41 -10.97 -13.87 -27.11
CA ASP A 41 -10.33 -12.66 -27.57
C ASP A 41 -9.36 -12.27 -26.45
N ASN A 42 -8.13 -12.81 -26.49
CA ASN A 42 -7.00 -12.21 -25.79
C ASN A 42 -6.79 -10.87 -26.49
N GLU A 43 -7.50 -9.83 -26.03
CA GLU A 43 -7.19 -8.49 -26.40
C GLU A 43 -5.74 -8.22 -26.00
N GLU A 44 -4.96 -7.63 -26.90
CA GLU A 44 -3.57 -7.25 -26.64
C GLU A 44 -3.55 -6.25 -25.48
N TYR A 45 -2.86 -6.60 -24.39
CA TYR A 45 -2.72 -5.76 -23.20
C TYR A 45 -1.23 -5.72 -22.82
N PRO A 46 -0.68 -4.52 -22.45
CA PRO A 46 -1.28 -3.19 -22.57
C PRO A 46 -1.13 -2.59 -23.99
N VAL A 47 -2.06 -1.72 -24.41
CA VAL A 47 -2.02 -0.97 -25.70
C VAL A 47 -2.02 0.55 -25.50
N LYS A 48 -2.02 1.02 -24.24
CA LYS A 48 -1.97 2.44 -23.86
C LYS A 48 -1.21 2.58 -22.54
N ASP A 49 -0.87 3.82 -22.19
CA ASP A 49 -0.18 4.14 -20.92
C ASP A 49 -0.98 3.65 -19.71
N ILE A 50 -0.26 3.16 -18.70
CA ILE A 50 -0.79 2.73 -17.41
C ILE A 50 -0.55 3.84 -16.38
N GLU A 51 -1.49 4.01 -15.44
CA GLU A 51 -1.37 4.91 -14.30
C GLU A 51 -1.22 4.09 -13.01
N VAL A 52 -0.15 4.35 -12.24
CA VAL A 52 0.01 3.82 -10.87
C VAL A 52 -0.31 4.94 -9.89
N VAL A 53 -1.35 4.74 -9.10
CA VAL A 53 -1.85 5.72 -8.12
C VAL A 53 -1.23 5.43 -6.76
N VAL A 54 -0.71 6.47 -6.11
CA VAL A 54 -0.13 6.43 -4.76
C VAL A 54 -0.95 7.30 -3.83
N GLY A 55 -1.40 6.77 -2.70
CA GLY A 55 -2.21 7.48 -1.71
C GLY A 55 -1.43 8.41 -0.78
N TRP A 56 -0.13 8.62 -1.03
CA TRP A 56 0.80 9.37 -0.19
C TRP A 56 1.57 10.40 -0.99
N GLY A 57 2.19 11.35 -0.28
CA GLY A 57 2.97 12.41 -0.88
C GLY A 57 4.22 11.93 -1.62
N ALA A 58 4.64 12.71 -2.61
CA ALA A 58 5.83 12.45 -3.40
C ALA A 58 7.10 12.41 -2.53
N GLY A 59 7.98 11.43 -2.78
CA GLY A 59 9.23 11.20 -2.06
C GLY A 59 9.08 10.40 -0.76
N GLY A 60 7.86 10.01 -0.37
CA GLY A 60 7.63 9.06 0.71
C GLY A 60 7.87 7.60 0.27
N GLY A 61 7.89 6.65 1.23
CA GLY A 61 8.19 5.24 0.96
C GLY A 61 7.29 4.60 -0.09
N SER A 62 5.98 4.90 -0.10
CA SER A 62 5.06 4.37 -1.12
C SER A 62 5.28 4.99 -2.50
N ASP A 63 5.68 6.26 -2.59
CA ASP A 63 6.00 6.92 -3.86
C ASP A 63 7.32 6.40 -4.44
N THR A 64 8.35 6.24 -3.62
CA THR A 64 9.65 5.70 -4.04
C THR A 64 9.52 4.26 -4.51
N PHE A 65 8.76 3.42 -3.78
CA PHE A 65 8.39 2.08 -4.20
C PHE A 65 7.69 2.07 -5.56
N ALA A 66 6.60 2.84 -5.68
CA ALA A 66 5.80 2.87 -6.90
C ALA A 66 6.63 3.29 -8.13
N ARG A 67 7.53 4.27 -7.97
CA ARG A 67 8.43 4.71 -9.05
C ARG A 67 9.50 3.69 -9.38
N ALA A 68 10.08 3.02 -8.37
CA ALA A 68 11.07 1.98 -8.60
C ALA A 68 10.47 0.83 -9.41
N ILE A 69 9.30 0.30 -8.99
CA ILE A 69 8.66 -0.82 -9.68
C ILE A 69 8.04 -0.42 -11.03
N ALA A 70 7.49 0.79 -11.16
CA ALA A 70 6.92 1.29 -12.41
C ALA A 70 7.98 1.40 -13.53
N ASN A 71 9.23 1.73 -13.20
CA ASN A 71 10.31 1.78 -14.17
C ASN A 71 10.59 0.40 -14.78
N GLU A 72 10.59 -0.66 -13.97
CA GLU A 72 10.82 -2.03 -14.43
C GLU A 72 9.61 -2.55 -15.21
N LEU A 73 8.40 -2.33 -14.69
CA LEU A 73 7.15 -2.71 -15.36
C LEU A 73 7.02 -2.02 -16.72
N SER A 74 7.46 -0.75 -16.84
CA SER A 74 7.44 -0.02 -18.11
C SER A 74 8.32 -0.68 -19.17
N ASP A 75 9.51 -1.14 -18.79
CA ASP A 75 10.44 -1.84 -19.67
C ASP A 75 9.91 -3.25 -20.06
N ILE A 76 9.31 -3.97 -19.11
CA ILE A 76 8.79 -5.34 -19.32
C ILE A 76 7.53 -5.35 -20.19
N LEU A 77 6.60 -4.42 -19.91
CA LEU A 77 5.32 -4.32 -20.62
C LEU A 77 5.38 -3.50 -21.90
N ASP A 78 6.53 -2.94 -22.24
CA ASP A 78 6.78 -2.05 -23.41
C ASP A 78 5.73 -0.92 -23.51
N THR A 79 5.41 -0.29 -22.34
CA THR A 79 4.42 0.79 -22.25
C THR A 79 4.84 1.84 -21.21
N ASN A 80 4.34 3.09 -21.35
CA ASN A 80 4.62 4.09 -20.32
C ASN A 80 3.79 3.83 -19.07
N ILE A 81 4.43 3.94 -17.91
CA ILE A 81 3.75 3.86 -16.61
C ILE A 81 3.95 5.18 -15.87
N ASN A 82 2.85 5.86 -15.60
CA ASN A 82 2.83 7.16 -14.95
C ASN A 82 2.45 7.02 -13.47
N VAL A 83 3.34 7.43 -12.57
CA VAL A 83 3.04 7.44 -11.13
C VAL A 83 2.43 8.78 -10.75
N VAL A 84 1.23 8.74 -10.16
CA VAL A 84 0.47 9.91 -9.70
C VAL A 84 0.18 9.82 -8.20
N ASN A 85 0.38 10.92 -7.48
CA ASN A 85 0.09 11.00 -6.05
C ASN A 85 -1.32 11.59 -5.86
N ASN A 86 -2.19 10.82 -5.18
CA ASN A 86 -3.55 11.20 -4.84
C ASN A 86 -3.75 11.06 -3.33
N GLU A 87 -3.25 12.05 -2.60
CA GLU A 87 -3.09 12.03 -1.15
C GLU A 87 -4.42 12.19 -0.39
N GLY A 88 -4.49 11.63 0.80
CA GLY A 88 -5.52 11.92 1.80
C GLY A 88 -6.21 10.70 2.38
N ALA A 89 -6.76 10.88 3.58
CA ALA A 89 -7.46 9.85 4.35
C ALA A 89 -6.67 8.53 4.46
N SER A 90 -5.36 8.63 4.78
CA SER A 90 -4.44 7.48 4.88
C SER A 90 -4.46 6.56 3.64
N GLY A 91 -4.60 7.15 2.44
CA GLY A 91 -4.65 6.45 1.15
C GLY A 91 -6.06 6.10 0.65
N ALA A 92 -7.12 6.26 1.44
CA ALA A 92 -8.48 5.91 1.02
C ALA A 92 -8.95 6.71 -0.21
N ILE A 93 -8.53 7.98 -0.37
CA ILE A 93 -8.84 8.80 -1.55
C ILE A 93 -8.25 8.18 -2.84
N ALA A 94 -7.05 7.62 -2.77
CA ALA A 94 -6.46 6.91 -3.91
C ALA A 94 -7.25 5.64 -4.26
N GLY A 95 -7.71 4.89 -3.26
CA GLY A 95 -8.57 3.74 -3.45
C GLY A 95 -9.88 4.12 -4.16
N ASP A 96 -10.60 5.13 -3.66
CA ASP A 96 -11.82 5.65 -4.30
C ASP A 96 -11.57 6.05 -5.76
N TYR A 97 -10.47 6.75 -6.00
CA TYR A 97 -10.09 7.15 -7.36
C TYR A 97 -9.93 5.95 -8.30
N VAL A 98 -9.24 4.88 -7.86
CA VAL A 98 -9.07 3.66 -8.66
C VAL A 98 -10.41 2.95 -8.87
N ARG A 99 -11.26 2.92 -7.83
CA ARG A 99 -12.59 2.29 -7.90
C ARG A 99 -13.56 2.99 -8.85
N GLU A 100 -13.39 4.29 -9.09
CA GLU A 100 -14.17 5.07 -10.05
C GLU A 100 -13.70 4.91 -11.51
N ARG A 101 -12.58 4.23 -11.75
CA ARG A 101 -12.03 3.98 -13.08
C ARG A 101 -12.60 2.69 -13.68
N ASP A 102 -12.42 2.56 -15.00
CA ASP A 102 -12.77 1.33 -15.70
C ASP A 102 -11.90 0.16 -15.18
N ALA A 103 -12.51 -1.00 -15.04
CA ALA A 103 -11.83 -2.22 -14.61
C ALA A 103 -11.07 -2.87 -15.78
N ASP A 104 -10.17 -2.11 -16.40
CA ASP A 104 -9.44 -2.49 -17.61
C ASP A 104 -7.92 -2.67 -17.38
N GLY A 105 -7.49 -2.65 -16.11
CA GLY A 105 -6.10 -2.82 -15.70
C GLY A 105 -5.19 -1.63 -15.94
N TYR A 106 -5.68 -0.51 -16.48
CA TYR A 106 -4.86 0.67 -16.77
C TYR A 106 -4.75 1.66 -15.61
N THR A 107 -5.48 1.41 -14.52
CA THR A 107 -5.32 2.17 -13.28
C THR A 107 -5.03 1.19 -12.16
N ILE A 108 -3.81 1.25 -11.63
CA ILE A 108 -3.27 0.36 -10.61
C ILE A 108 -3.08 1.19 -9.33
N TRP A 109 -3.39 0.64 -8.18
CA TRP A 109 -3.13 1.29 -6.91
C TRP A 109 -1.94 0.65 -6.18
N ALA A 110 -0.96 1.47 -5.82
CA ALA A 110 0.13 1.08 -4.93
C ALA A 110 -0.34 1.26 -3.48
N ILE A 111 -0.64 0.15 -2.81
CA ILE A 111 -1.09 0.14 -1.41
C ILE A 111 0.07 -0.11 -0.45
N SER A 112 -0.18 0.22 0.82
CA SER A 112 0.69 -0.09 1.95
C SER A 112 -0.11 -0.71 3.09
N SER A 113 0.54 -1.12 4.19
CA SER A 113 -0.09 -1.68 5.41
C SER A 113 -1.22 -0.82 5.98
N ASN A 114 -1.26 0.48 5.64
CA ASN A 114 -2.35 1.35 6.09
C ASN A 114 -3.72 1.03 5.45
N TYR A 115 -3.77 0.41 4.26
CA TYR A 115 -5.04 0.10 3.62
C TYR A 115 -5.86 -0.96 4.41
N PRO A 116 -5.34 -2.14 4.76
CA PRO A 116 -6.08 -3.10 5.56
C PRO A 116 -6.47 -2.54 6.94
N ILE A 117 -5.65 -1.67 7.54
CA ILE A 117 -5.99 -0.96 8.78
C ILE A 117 -7.21 -0.06 8.60
N ASN A 118 -7.25 0.74 7.53
CA ASN A 118 -8.40 1.57 7.21
C ASN A 118 -9.68 0.74 7.00
N VAL A 119 -9.55 -0.47 6.41
CA VAL A 119 -10.67 -1.41 6.27
C VAL A 119 -11.16 -1.88 7.63
N ALA A 120 -10.28 -2.36 8.50
CA ALA A 120 -10.61 -2.82 9.84
C ALA A 120 -11.29 -1.72 10.69
N GLN A 121 -10.85 -0.48 10.54
CA GLN A 121 -11.43 0.69 11.25
C GLN A 121 -12.74 1.20 10.63
N GLY A 122 -13.15 0.70 9.45
CA GLY A 122 -14.28 1.25 8.72
C GLY A 122 -14.05 2.67 8.19
N ASN A 123 -12.79 3.10 8.04
CA ASN A 123 -12.38 4.42 7.56
C ASN A 123 -12.33 4.54 6.03
N THR A 124 -12.61 3.46 5.32
CA THR A 124 -12.73 3.42 3.85
C THR A 124 -14.13 2.95 3.44
N PRO A 125 -14.72 3.50 2.36
CA PRO A 125 -16.01 3.02 1.88
C PRO A 125 -15.92 1.66 1.18
N HIS A 126 -14.71 1.19 0.88
CA HIS A 126 -14.44 -0.03 0.13
C HIS A 126 -13.61 -1.02 0.95
N GLY A 127 -14.13 -2.25 1.12
CA GLY A 127 -13.42 -3.37 1.72
C GLY A 127 -12.38 -3.99 0.78
N LEU A 128 -11.71 -5.03 1.27
CA LEU A 128 -10.71 -5.78 0.48
C LEU A 128 -11.29 -6.34 -0.82
N ASP A 129 -12.57 -6.70 -0.83
CA ASP A 129 -13.31 -7.24 -1.98
C ASP A 129 -13.48 -6.26 -3.15
N ALA A 130 -13.21 -4.98 -2.92
CA ALA A 130 -13.24 -3.96 -3.97
C ALA A 130 -12.02 -3.99 -4.90
N TYR A 131 -10.96 -4.66 -4.51
CA TYR A 131 -9.70 -4.71 -5.28
C TYR A 131 -9.16 -6.12 -5.37
N THR A 132 -8.47 -6.43 -6.47
CA THR A 132 -7.74 -7.68 -6.66
C THR A 132 -6.25 -7.41 -6.48
N PRO A 133 -5.57 -8.08 -5.53
CA PRO A 133 -4.12 -8.00 -5.40
C PRO A 133 -3.42 -8.50 -6.66
N VAL A 134 -2.38 -7.78 -7.10
CA VAL A 134 -1.45 -8.21 -8.15
C VAL A 134 -0.27 -8.95 -7.51
N GLY A 135 0.27 -8.39 -6.44
CA GLY A 135 1.33 -8.97 -5.63
C GLY A 135 1.90 -7.97 -4.63
N ARG A 136 2.40 -8.50 -3.50
CA ARG A 136 3.24 -7.77 -2.55
C ARG A 136 4.69 -7.82 -3.02
N VAL A 137 5.40 -6.72 -2.95
CA VAL A 137 6.81 -6.66 -3.39
C VAL A 137 7.74 -6.30 -2.25
N GLN A 138 7.25 -5.57 -1.24
CA GLN A 138 8.02 -5.15 -0.08
C GLN A 138 7.35 -5.55 1.22
N ASP A 139 8.19 -5.91 2.21
CA ASP A 139 7.83 -6.09 3.60
C ASP A 139 8.99 -5.53 4.44
N ASP A 140 8.92 -4.23 4.76
CA ASP A 140 10.02 -3.52 5.41
C ASP A 140 10.00 -3.75 6.92
N ILE A 141 11.17 -4.03 7.50
CA ILE A 141 11.31 -4.27 8.94
C ILE A 141 11.00 -2.98 9.71
N VAL A 142 10.16 -3.07 10.72
CA VAL A 142 9.83 -2.00 11.64
C VAL A 142 10.62 -2.15 12.92
N THR A 143 10.97 -1.05 13.55
CA THR A 143 11.86 -1.02 14.72
C THR A 143 11.38 -0.02 15.77
N ILE A 144 11.77 -0.25 17.04
CA ILE A 144 11.80 0.77 18.08
C ILE A 144 13.18 1.43 18.04
N GLN A 145 13.18 2.73 17.89
CA GLN A 145 14.39 3.53 17.80
C GLN A 145 14.42 4.64 18.85
N THR A 146 15.61 4.94 19.37
CA THR A 146 15.83 5.99 20.37
C THR A 146 17.00 6.87 19.95
N LYS A 147 17.13 8.01 20.62
CA LYS A 147 18.33 8.83 20.46
C LYS A 147 19.56 8.06 20.96
N GLY A 148 20.68 8.15 20.24
CA GLY A 148 21.90 7.44 20.54
C GLY A 148 22.37 7.62 21.98
N GLY A 149 22.56 6.51 22.70
CA GLY A 149 23.00 6.45 24.10
C GLY A 149 21.95 6.84 25.14
N GLU A 150 20.67 7.01 24.78
CA GLU A 150 19.62 7.36 25.73
C GLU A 150 19.22 6.17 26.61
N PHE A 151 19.14 4.97 26.03
CA PHE A 151 18.86 3.71 26.73
C PHE A 151 19.97 2.72 26.48
N ALA A 152 20.22 1.86 27.46
CA ALA A 152 21.28 0.85 27.35
C ALA A 152 20.87 -0.31 26.41
N ASN A 153 19.60 -0.68 26.40
CA ASN A 153 18.98 -1.77 25.63
C ASN A 153 17.45 -1.71 25.76
N ILE A 154 16.74 -2.67 25.17
CA ILE A 154 15.27 -2.74 25.25
C ILE A 154 14.76 -2.99 26.67
N GLU A 155 15.50 -3.76 27.48
CA GLU A 155 15.12 -4.03 28.86
C GLU A 155 15.18 -2.74 29.70
N ASP A 156 16.21 -1.91 29.55
CA ASP A 156 16.32 -0.59 30.21
C ASP A 156 15.16 0.34 29.79
N PHE A 157 14.78 0.30 28.52
CA PHE A 157 13.65 1.04 27.97
C PHE A 157 12.33 0.59 28.64
N LEU A 158 12.08 -0.71 28.73
CA LEU A 158 10.90 -1.28 29.37
C LEU A 158 10.87 -1.06 30.88
N ASP A 159 12.01 -1.20 31.56
CA ASP A 159 12.12 -0.93 33.01
C ASP A 159 11.79 0.52 33.32
N ARG A 160 12.26 1.48 32.50
CA ARG A 160 11.91 2.90 32.67
C ARG A 160 10.43 3.17 32.39
N ALA A 161 9.82 2.46 31.46
CA ALA A 161 8.38 2.58 31.18
C ALA A 161 7.48 2.15 32.36
N GLN A 162 8.00 1.34 33.31
CA GLN A 162 7.26 0.99 34.52
C GLN A 162 7.18 2.17 35.54
N ASP A 163 8.19 3.04 35.52
CA ASP A 163 8.33 4.12 36.51
C ASP A 163 7.89 5.49 35.95
N GLU A 164 8.00 5.69 34.64
CA GLU A 164 7.69 6.95 33.96
C GLU A 164 7.02 6.71 32.59
N LYS A 165 6.22 7.68 32.16
CA LYS A 165 5.53 7.59 30.87
C LYS A 165 6.49 7.95 29.74
N ILE A 166 6.98 6.94 29.02
CA ILE A 166 7.82 7.10 27.85
C ILE A 166 6.97 7.61 26.67
N THR A 167 7.48 8.62 25.95
CA THR A 167 6.83 9.14 24.74
C THR A 167 7.38 8.45 23.49
N VAL A 168 6.50 7.84 22.70
CA VAL A 168 6.86 7.15 21.45
C VAL A 168 6.18 7.83 20.27
N GLY A 169 6.98 8.33 19.32
CA GLY A 169 6.48 8.92 18.09
C GLY A 169 6.16 7.88 17.04
N GLY A 170 5.18 8.17 16.19
CA GLY A 170 4.85 7.43 14.98
C GLY A 170 4.13 8.31 13.98
N THR A 171 3.92 7.85 12.76
CA THR A 171 3.23 8.59 11.71
C THR A 171 1.72 8.30 11.70
N GLY A 172 0.92 9.37 11.74
CA GLY A 172 -0.55 9.29 11.80
C GLY A 172 -1.10 8.88 13.16
N SER A 173 -2.40 9.01 13.33
CA SER A 173 -3.13 8.52 14.51
C SER A 173 -3.92 7.27 14.13
N LEU A 174 -3.98 6.29 15.02
CA LEU A 174 -4.61 4.98 14.78
C LEU A 174 -4.10 4.31 13.50
N GLY A 175 -2.89 4.65 13.09
CA GLY A 175 -2.21 4.09 11.93
C GLY A 175 -1.37 2.87 12.31
N PHE A 176 -0.57 2.42 11.32
CA PHE A 176 0.27 1.24 11.45
C PHE A 176 1.22 1.34 12.66
N ASP A 177 1.91 2.48 12.85
CA ASP A 177 2.90 2.65 13.91
C ASP A 177 2.27 2.59 15.31
N GLU A 178 1.10 3.21 15.50
CA GLU A 178 0.38 3.17 16.80
C GLU A 178 -0.11 1.75 17.12
N LEU A 179 -0.54 0.98 16.12
CA LEU A 179 -1.00 -0.38 16.32
C LEU A 179 0.15 -1.34 16.65
N ILE A 180 1.30 -1.20 16.00
CA ILE A 180 2.52 -1.95 16.36
C ILE A 180 2.93 -1.63 17.82
N LEU A 181 2.92 -0.35 18.21
CA LEU A 181 3.20 0.02 19.60
C LEU A 181 2.19 -0.60 20.58
N THR A 182 0.91 -0.60 20.22
CA THR A 182 -0.13 -1.19 21.07
C THR A 182 0.02 -2.70 21.22
N GLN A 183 0.38 -3.41 20.17
CA GLN A 183 0.70 -4.84 20.26
C GLN A 183 1.90 -5.06 21.19
N MET A 184 2.96 -4.25 21.03
CA MET A 184 4.11 -4.30 21.94
C MET A 184 3.72 -4.02 23.40
N GLU A 185 2.84 -3.04 23.66
CA GLU A 185 2.33 -2.76 25.00
C GLU A 185 1.66 -3.97 25.66
N LEU A 186 0.85 -4.70 24.88
CA LEU A 186 0.16 -5.92 25.34
C LEU A 186 1.15 -7.05 25.64
N GLU A 187 2.15 -7.26 24.79
CA GLU A 187 3.14 -8.32 24.95
C GLU A 187 4.16 -8.02 26.07
N ALA A 188 4.56 -6.75 26.21
CA ALA A 188 5.56 -6.32 27.18
C ALA A 188 4.98 -5.94 28.56
N ASP A 189 3.63 -5.91 28.74
CA ASP A 189 2.94 -5.37 29.93
C ASP A 189 3.44 -3.94 30.26
N ALA A 190 3.52 -3.08 29.23
CA ALA A 190 4.02 -1.71 29.30
C ALA A 190 2.94 -0.71 28.86
N ASP A 191 3.10 0.60 29.19
CA ASP A 191 2.19 1.68 28.80
C ASP A 191 3.01 2.87 28.33
N PHE A 192 2.86 3.22 27.05
CA PHE A 192 3.56 4.34 26.41
C PHE A 192 2.60 5.51 26.13
N ASN A 193 3.16 6.66 25.83
CA ASN A 193 2.41 7.80 25.34
C ASN A 193 2.69 8.00 23.86
N PHE A 194 1.80 7.50 22.99
CA PHE A 194 1.93 7.68 21.56
C PHE A 194 1.77 9.16 21.17
N VAL A 195 2.66 9.65 20.30
CA VAL A 195 2.65 11.02 19.76
C VAL A 195 2.62 10.95 18.24
N PRO A 196 1.46 11.22 17.60
CA PRO A 196 1.36 11.19 16.15
C PRO A 196 2.03 12.39 15.49
N TYR A 197 2.74 12.13 14.38
CA TYR A 197 3.36 13.12 13.50
C TYR A 197 2.76 13.04 12.09
N GLU A 198 2.71 14.18 11.40
CA GLU A 198 2.23 14.23 10.01
C GLU A 198 3.27 13.69 9.01
N SER A 199 4.55 13.66 9.40
CA SER A 199 5.63 13.13 8.56
C SER A 199 6.76 12.51 9.39
N ALA A 200 7.44 11.52 8.82
CA ALA A 200 8.62 10.90 9.42
C ALA A 200 9.74 11.94 9.68
N GLY A 201 9.93 12.91 8.79
CA GLY A 201 10.95 13.96 8.97
C GLY A 201 10.74 14.82 10.21
N GLU A 202 9.49 15.16 10.56
CA GLU A 202 9.15 15.86 11.79
C GLU A 202 9.39 14.99 13.02
N MET A 203 9.03 13.71 12.95
CA MET A 203 9.25 12.72 14.00
C MET A 203 10.75 12.51 14.28
N HIS A 204 11.57 12.32 13.23
CA HIS A 204 13.02 12.19 13.38
C HIS A 204 13.65 13.43 14.03
N ALA A 205 13.22 14.62 13.61
CA ALA A 205 13.70 15.87 14.23
C ALA A 205 13.29 15.96 15.71
N ALA A 206 12.09 15.49 16.07
CA ALA A 206 11.63 15.45 17.45
C ALA A 206 12.44 14.47 18.30
N LEU A 207 12.77 13.28 17.79
CA LEU A 207 13.62 12.30 18.47
C LEU A 207 15.02 12.88 18.73
N LEU A 208 15.70 13.36 17.70
CA LEU A 208 17.04 13.94 17.82
C LEU A 208 17.06 15.19 18.71
N GLY A 209 15.96 15.95 18.72
CA GLY A 209 15.75 17.10 19.60
C GLY A 209 15.42 16.75 21.05
N GLY A 210 15.14 15.48 21.37
CA GLY A 210 14.73 15.04 22.72
C GLY A 210 13.33 15.52 23.09
N HIS A 211 12.44 15.65 22.12
CA HIS A 211 11.01 15.97 22.32
C HIS A 211 10.13 14.74 22.45
N ILE A 212 10.63 13.61 22.00
CA ILE A 212 10.13 12.25 22.24
C ILE A 212 11.28 11.35 22.67
N ASP A 213 11.00 10.29 23.41
CA ASP A 213 11.99 9.36 23.94
C ASP A 213 12.34 8.25 22.95
N ALA A 214 11.35 7.84 22.15
CA ALA A 214 11.50 6.82 21.12
C ALA A 214 10.61 7.11 19.91
N GLN A 215 10.81 6.35 18.84
CA GLN A 215 9.94 6.33 17.67
C GLN A 215 9.75 4.91 17.15
N ILE A 216 8.60 4.66 16.52
CA ILE A 216 8.38 3.52 15.63
C ILE A 216 8.77 3.98 14.22
N GLU A 217 9.72 3.29 13.61
CA GLU A 217 10.16 3.63 12.26
C GLU A 217 10.63 2.39 11.51
N GLN A 218 10.52 2.40 10.19
CA GLN A 218 11.14 1.37 9.36
C GLN A 218 12.66 1.41 9.51
N PHE A 219 13.29 0.26 9.22
CA PHE A 219 14.73 0.11 9.38
C PHE A 219 15.53 1.08 8.49
N SER A 220 15.16 1.17 7.24
CA SER A 220 15.89 1.86 6.19
C SER A 220 16.03 3.39 6.36
N PRO A 221 14.97 4.18 6.70
CA PRO A 221 15.05 5.65 6.64
C PRO A 221 16.07 6.29 7.59
N THR A 222 16.42 5.58 8.67
CA THR A 222 17.29 6.12 9.74
C THR A 222 18.66 5.46 9.80
N ILE A 223 18.97 4.54 8.89
CA ILE A 223 20.20 3.76 8.96
C ILE A 223 21.47 4.62 8.97
N GLY A 224 21.48 5.73 8.23
CA GLY A 224 22.60 6.68 8.25
C GLY A 224 22.81 7.33 9.62
N GLN A 225 21.76 7.58 10.39
CA GLN A 225 21.85 8.08 11.77
C GLN A 225 22.27 6.98 12.74
N VAL A 226 21.87 5.73 12.49
CA VAL A 226 22.31 4.57 13.27
C VAL A 226 23.81 4.35 13.09
N GLU A 227 24.31 4.36 11.86
CA GLU A 227 25.74 4.25 11.56
C GLU A 227 26.56 5.42 12.13
N ALA A 228 25.97 6.60 12.23
CA ALA A 228 26.59 7.76 12.86
C ALA A 228 26.54 7.72 14.40
N GLY A 229 25.80 6.78 15.00
CA GLY A 229 25.57 6.70 16.45
C GLY A 229 24.67 7.80 17.00
N GLU A 230 23.86 8.44 16.15
CA GLU A 230 22.87 9.45 16.52
C GLU A 230 21.54 8.83 16.95
N VAL A 231 21.26 7.62 16.45
CA VAL A 231 20.07 6.80 16.73
C VAL A 231 20.53 5.39 17.09
N ASP A 232 19.89 4.81 18.10
CA ASP A 232 20.03 3.40 18.46
C ASP A 232 18.74 2.65 18.12
N ILE A 233 18.84 1.46 17.55
CA ILE A 233 17.73 0.53 17.37
C ILE A 233 17.69 -0.38 18.60
N LEU A 234 16.61 -0.31 19.37
CA LEU A 234 16.44 -1.12 20.58
C LEU A 234 15.83 -2.49 20.30
N LEU A 235 14.96 -2.57 19.29
CA LEU A 235 14.24 -3.79 18.92
C LEU A 235 13.84 -3.75 17.44
N ALA A 236 13.94 -4.88 16.77
CA ALA A 236 13.32 -5.11 15.47
C ALA A 236 12.03 -5.94 15.65
N PHE A 237 10.92 -5.51 15.07
CA PHE A 237 9.69 -6.29 15.01
C PHE A 237 9.83 -7.34 13.91
N ASN A 238 10.57 -8.39 14.22
CA ASN A 238 10.95 -9.45 13.30
C ASN A 238 10.95 -10.81 14.01
N ASP A 239 10.93 -11.89 13.25
CA ASP A 239 10.97 -13.26 13.76
C ASP A 239 12.39 -13.86 13.80
N GLU A 240 13.36 -13.17 13.18
CA GLU A 240 14.77 -13.55 13.18
C GLU A 240 15.69 -12.33 13.25
N SER A 241 16.99 -12.56 13.52
CA SER A 241 17.95 -11.48 13.59
C SER A 241 18.15 -10.80 12.23
N VAL A 242 18.34 -9.48 12.24
CA VAL A 242 18.55 -8.68 11.03
C VAL A 242 19.99 -8.87 10.55
N PRO A 243 20.25 -9.36 9.33
CA PRO A 243 21.59 -9.56 8.80
C PRO A 243 22.43 -8.27 8.82
N GLY A 244 23.64 -8.35 9.39
CA GLY A 244 24.53 -7.19 9.58
C GLY A 244 24.22 -6.34 10.82
N TYR A 245 23.15 -6.66 11.55
CA TYR A 245 22.70 -6.00 12.78
C TYR A 245 22.31 -7.03 13.84
N GLU A 246 23.10 -8.10 13.95
CA GLU A 246 22.84 -9.24 14.85
C GLU A 246 22.86 -8.87 16.34
N ASP A 247 23.37 -7.69 16.68
CA ASP A 247 23.35 -7.15 18.05
C ASP A 247 21.98 -6.48 18.38
N VAL A 248 21.13 -6.23 17.38
CA VAL A 248 19.75 -5.72 17.59
C VAL A 248 18.85 -6.90 17.93
N PRO A 249 18.21 -6.91 19.10
CA PRO A 249 17.26 -7.96 19.46
C PRO A 249 16.00 -7.87 18.62
N TYR A 250 15.28 -9.00 18.48
CA TYR A 250 14.06 -9.08 17.69
C TYR A 250 12.89 -9.64 18.52
N ALA A 251 11.67 -9.34 18.13
CA ALA A 251 10.47 -9.54 18.95
C ALA A 251 10.28 -10.98 19.43
N THR A 252 10.54 -11.99 18.58
CA THR A 252 10.35 -13.38 18.97
C THR A 252 11.39 -13.91 19.98
N GLU A 253 12.53 -13.22 20.18
CA GLU A 253 13.47 -13.55 21.29
C GLU A 253 12.83 -13.36 22.65
N PHE A 254 11.87 -12.41 22.76
CA PHE A 254 11.09 -12.13 23.97
C PHE A 254 9.80 -12.96 24.02
N GLY A 255 9.52 -13.76 23.00
CA GLY A 255 8.28 -14.52 22.84
C GLY A 255 7.10 -13.67 22.39
N TRP A 256 7.34 -12.47 21.85
CA TRP A 256 6.32 -11.57 21.35
C TRP A 256 5.96 -11.90 19.90
N ASP A 257 4.66 -11.92 19.61
CA ASP A 257 4.11 -12.13 18.26
C ASP A 257 3.77 -10.79 17.61
N VAL A 258 4.77 -9.91 17.51
CA VAL A 258 4.70 -8.59 16.87
C VAL A 258 5.74 -8.55 15.77
N ILE A 259 5.38 -9.04 14.59
CA ILE A 259 6.30 -9.26 13.47
C ILE A 259 5.83 -8.62 12.16
N GLU A 260 4.76 -7.83 12.21
CA GLU A 260 4.25 -7.16 11.01
C GLU A 260 5.26 -6.15 10.48
N GLY A 261 5.46 -6.20 9.15
CA GLY A 261 6.27 -5.25 8.42
C GLY A 261 5.43 -4.19 7.69
N GLN A 262 6.11 -3.14 7.24
CA GLN A 262 5.47 -2.16 6.38
C GLN A 262 5.39 -2.69 4.95
N ASN A 263 4.28 -3.33 4.63
CA ASN A 263 4.01 -3.95 3.35
C ASN A 263 3.74 -2.93 2.25
N ARG A 264 4.21 -3.23 1.01
CA ARG A 264 3.84 -2.49 -0.21
C ARG A 264 3.68 -3.43 -1.38
N GLY A 265 2.64 -3.19 -2.16
CA GLY A 265 2.35 -3.96 -3.37
C GLY A 265 1.32 -3.26 -4.25
N LEU A 266 0.89 -3.94 -5.29
CA LEU A 266 -0.02 -3.40 -6.29
C LEU A 266 -1.36 -4.13 -6.27
N VAL A 267 -2.44 -3.37 -6.38
CA VAL A 267 -3.81 -3.89 -6.52
C VAL A 267 -4.51 -3.21 -7.70
N VAL A 268 -5.50 -3.88 -8.27
CA VAL A 268 -6.36 -3.34 -9.33
C VAL A 268 -7.82 -3.42 -8.92
N HIS A 269 -8.71 -2.78 -9.69
CA HIS A 269 -10.16 -2.89 -9.51
C HIS A 269 -10.60 -4.37 -9.54
N SER A 270 -11.48 -4.81 -8.63
CA SER A 270 -11.89 -6.22 -8.49
C SER A 270 -12.56 -6.83 -9.73
N ASP A 271 -13.16 -6.00 -10.59
CA ASP A 271 -13.79 -6.46 -11.83
C ASP A 271 -12.80 -6.50 -13.02
N THR A 272 -11.48 -6.27 -12.79
CA THR A 272 -10.45 -6.40 -13.82
C THR A 272 -10.41 -7.85 -14.33
N PRO A 273 -10.42 -8.07 -15.66
CA PRO A 273 -10.34 -9.41 -16.22
C PRO A 273 -9.14 -10.19 -15.72
N GLU A 274 -9.34 -11.46 -15.37
CA GLU A 274 -8.33 -12.35 -14.79
C GLU A 274 -7.04 -12.39 -15.64
N TYR A 275 -7.17 -12.49 -16.97
CA TYR A 275 -5.98 -12.53 -17.85
C TYR A 275 -5.11 -11.24 -17.77
N ILE A 276 -5.72 -10.09 -17.45
CA ILE A 276 -4.96 -8.83 -17.24
C ILE A 276 -4.25 -8.89 -15.89
N VAL A 277 -4.92 -9.39 -14.85
CA VAL A 277 -4.30 -9.60 -13.53
C VAL A 277 -3.10 -10.54 -13.65
N ASP A 278 -3.24 -11.63 -14.41
CA ASP A 278 -2.16 -12.59 -14.66
C ASP A 278 -0.96 -11.93 -15.36
N ILE A 279 -1.21 -11.15 -16.43
CA ILE A 279 -0.13 -10.40 -17.12
C ILE A 279 0.58 -9.44 -16.18
N LEU A 280 -0.16 -8.70 -15.36
CA LEU A 280 0.42 -7.76 -14.39
C LEU A 280 1.20 -8.49 -13.30
N ALA A 281 0.70 -9.62 -12.81
CA ALA A 281 1.36 -10.44 -11.78
C ALA A 281 2.68 -11.05 -12.30
N GLU A 282 2.66 -11.63 -13.50
CA GLU A 282 3.88 -12.13 -14.15
C GLU A 282 4.91 -11.01 -14.37
N ALA A 283 4.47 -9.86 -14.86
CA ALA A 283 5.34 -8.71 -15.05
C ALA A 283 5.91 -8.17 -13.72
N LEU A 284 5.11 -8.17 -12.65
CA LEU A 284 5.54 -7.73 -11.32
C LEU A 284 6.59 -8.69 -10.72
N GLU A 285 6.38 -10.01 -10.87
CA GLU A 285 7.34 -11.03 -10.44
C GLU A 285 8.67 -10.91 -11.20
N GLU A 286 8.62 -10.62 -12.51
CA GLU A 286 9.83 -10.36 -13.30
C GLU A 286 10.50 -9.04 -12.89
N ALA A 287 9.71 -7.98 -12.62
CA ALA A 287 10.20 -6.64 -12.28
C ALA A 287 11.04 -6.62 -11.01
N LYS A 288 10.61 -7.34 -9.96
CA LYS A 288 11.36 -7.43 -8.69
C LYS A 288 12.73 -8.11 -8.83
N GLU A 289 12.94 -8.90 -9.87
CA GLU A 289 14.22 -9.58 -10.13
C GLU A 289 15.16 -8.75 -11.02
N GLN A 290 14.72 -7.61 -11.53
CA GLN A 290 15.56 -6.78 -12.40
C GLN A 290 16.70 -6.11 -11.60
N PRO A 291 17.90 -5.98 -12.20
CA PRO A 291 19.06 -5.45 -11.49
C PRO A 291 18.87 -4.07 -10.87
N ARG A 292 18.12 -3.17 -11.53
CA ARG A 292 17.85 -1.82 -11.03
C ARG A 292 16.94 -1.84 -9.79
N TYR A 293 15.94 -2.76 -9.78
CA TYR A 293 15.09 -2.94 -8.61
C TYR A 293 15.86 -3.57 -7.46
N LYS A 294 16.72 -4.57 -7.72
CA LYS A 294 17.60 -5.17 -6.70
C LYS A 294 18.58 -4.16 -6.10
N GLU A 295 19.15 -3.27 -6.92
CA GLU A 295 19.98 -2.16 -6.42
C GLU A 295 19.17 -1.24 -5.50
N TYR A 296 17.91 -0.91 -5.87
CA TYR A 296 16.99 -0.16 -5.00
C TYR A 296 16.70 -0.88 -3.68
N GLU A 297 16.45 -2.21 -3.71
CA GLU A 297 16.24 -3.02 -2.50
C GLU A 297 17.48 -3.02 -1.60
N GLU A 298 18.68 -3.20 -2.18
CA GLU A 298 19.94 -3.17 -1.45
C GLU A 298 20.22 -1.80 -0.84
N ASP A 299 20.11 -0.73 -1.61
CA ASP A 299 20.34 0.65 -1.17
C ASP A 299 19.34 1.09 -0.09
N SER A 300 18.14 0.49 -0.10
CA SER A 300 17.05 0.77 0.85
C SER A 300 16.94 -0.29 1.95
N TYR A 301 17.88 -1.22 2.09
CA TYR A 301 17.87 -2.31 3.09
C TYR A 301 16.61 -3.20 3.07
N LEU A 302 15.81 -3.13 2.01
CA LEU A 302 14.58 -3.92 1.86
C LEU A 302 14.84 -5.40 1.62
N HIS A 303 16.05 -5.75 1.15
CA HIS A 303 16.51 -7.13 0.94
C HIS A 303 16.69 -7.91 2.25
N LEU A 304 16.64 -7.26 3.41
CA LEU A 304 16.83 -7.89 4.73
C LEU A 304 15.64 -8.75 5.17
N ARG A 305 14.49 -8.59 4.53
CA ARG A 305 13.28 -9.39 4.75
C ARG A 305 12.63 -9.73 3.41
N GLU A 306 12.10 -10.98 3.27
CA GLU A 306 11.42 -11.38 2.04
C GLU A 306 10.13 -10.60 1.82
N GLY A 307 10.13 -9.78 0.78
CA GLY A 307 9.00 -8.90 0.47
C GLY A 307 7.96 -9.53 -0.46
N TRP A 308 8.34 -10.55 -1.26
CA TRP A 308 7.48 -11.07 -2.30
C TRP A 308 6.40 -12.00 -1.77
N LEU A 309 5.14 -11.70 -2.14
CA LEU A 309 4.02 -12.62 -2.09
C LEU A 309 3.21 -12.53 -3.39
N PRO A 310 2.91 -13.67 -4.04
CA PRO A 310 2.04 -13.68 -5.20
C PRO A 310 0.59 -13.32 -4.82
N SER A 311 -0.22 -12.95 -5.81
CA SER A 311 -1.58 -12.42 -5.68
C SER A 311 -2.45 -13.18 -4.66
N GLU A 312 -2.59 -14.51 -4.81
CA GLU A 312 -3.46 -15.33 -3.95
C GLU A 312 -2.97 -15.41 -2.50
N GLU A 313 -1.65 -15.45 -2.29
CA GLU A 313 -1.07 -15.53 -0.95
C GLU A 313 -1.20 -14.19 -0.24
N TRP A 314 -0.95 -13.10 -0.97
CA TRP A 314 -1.11 -11.76 -0.42
C TRP A 314 -2.57 -11.40 -0.13
N ALA A 315 -3.54 -11.86 -0.96
CA ALA A 315 -4.96 -11.70 -0.66
C ALA A 315 -5.33 -12.29 0.71
N LYS A 316 -4.85 -13.51 1.01
CA LYS A 316 -5.08 -14.16 2.31
C LYS A 316 -4.39 -13.44 3.47
N GLU A 317 -3.17 -12.91 3.24
CA GLU A 317 -2.47 -12.11 4.25
C GLU A 317 -3.25 -10.82 4.57
N LEU A 318 -3.74 -10.10 3.56
CA LEU A 318 -4.56 -8.91 3.77
C LEU A 318 -5.82 -9.20 4.59
N GLU A 319 -6.50 -10.34 4.33
CA GLU A 319 -7.65 -10.80 5.13
C GLU A 319 -7.27 -11.07 6.58
N ASN A 320 -6.15 -11.73 6.82
CA ASN A 320 -5.64 -12.00 8.17
C ASN A 320 -5.27 -10.71 8.91
N VAL A 321 -4.61 -9.78 8.22
CA VAL A 321 -4.25 -8.46 8.79
C VAL A 321 -5.51 -7.71 9.21
N VAL A 322 -6.55 -7.64 8.38
CA VAL A 322 -7.82 -7.00 8.77
C VAL A 322 -8.41 -7.67 10.00
N ALA A 323 -8.48 -9.00 10.03
CA ALA A 323 -9.05 -9.73 11.17
C ALA A 323 -8.26 -9.50 12.48
N ASN A 324 -6.92 -9.49 12.41
CA ASN A 324 -6.07 -9.23 13.56
C ASN A 324 -6.27 -7.79 14.10
N TYR A 325 -6.39 -6.81 13.20
CA TYR A 325 -6.64 -5.42 13.61
C TYR A 325 -8.06 -5.19 14.15
N GLU A 326 -9.07 -5.86 13.62
CA GLU A 326 -10.43 -5.84 14.19
C GLU A 326 -10.42 -6.37 15.64
N GLU A 327 -9.72 -7.49 15.89
CA GLU A 327 -9.57 -8.04 17.24
C GLU A 327 -8.83 -7.06 18.17
N LEU A 328 -7.75 -6.43 17.69
CA LEU A 328 -6.99 -5.45 18.47
C LEU A 328 -7.83 -4.21 18.80
N LEU A 329 -8.62 -3.70 17.86
CA LEU A 329 -9.52 -2.56 18.08
C LEU A 329 -10.60 -2.91 19.13
N GLU A 330 -11.15 -4.14 19.13
CA GLU A 330 -12.09 -4.60 20.17
C GLU A 330 -11.44 -4.60 21.57
N VAL A 331 -10.17 -5.04 21.68
CA VAL A 331 -9.40 -5.00 22.94
C VAL A 331 -9.22 -3.56 23.42
N LEU A 332 -8.98 -2.62 22.51
CA LEU A 332 -8.84 -1.19 22.82
C LEU A 332 -10.19 -0.49 23.12
N GLY A 333 -11.33 -1.18 22.91
CA GLY A 333 -12.67 -0.63 23.12
C GLY A 333 -13.09 0.42 22.10
N GLN A 334 -12.56 0.32 20.89
CA GLN A 334 -12.84 1.20 19.76
C GLN A 334 -13.76 0.57 18.73
#